data_7bdd3bae39e6fffedfe5efa1db814b16
#
_entry.id   7bdd3bae39e6fffedfe5efa1db814b16
#
_cell.length_a   1.000
_cell.length_b   1.000
_cell.length_c   1.000
_cell.angle_alpha   90.00
_cell.angle_beta   90.00
_cell.angle_gamma   90.00
#
_symmetry.space_group_name_H-M   'P 1'
#
loop_
_entity.id
_entity.type
_entity.pdbx_description
1 polymer ?
#
loop_
_entity_poly.entity_id
_entity_poly.type
_entity_poly.pdbx_seq_one_letter_code
_entity_poly.pdbx_strand_id
1 'polypeptide(L)'
;MSSENKEREKIIGIDLGTTNSAAAILEAGHPVIVPSAEGPTMAGKMFPSVVAFTKDGGMLVGEPAKRQATTNPENTVFEIKRKMGTDYKVNIQGKDYTPQQISAFILQKIKKDAETFLGGQVKKAVITVPAHFNDNQRQATKDAGEIAGLEVVRIINEPTAAALAYGLDKVEKEQKILVFSFPIYILCPIFIPCHHVVD
;
A
#
# COMPACT_ATOMS: atom_id res chain seq x y z
N MET A 1 31.75 -18.96 -21.47
CA MET A 1 31.00 -19.30 -20.27
C MET A 1 30.20 -18.05 -19.89
N SER A 2 28.97 -17.95 -20.37
CA SER A 2 28.07 -16.83 -20.09
C SER A 2 27.49 -17.01 -18.71
N SER A 3 27.90 -16.17 -17.78
CA SER A 3 27.22 -16.04 -16.50
C SER A 3 25.85 -15.45 -16.76
N GLU A 4 24.81 -16.27 -16.81
CA GLU A 4 23.43 -15.85 -16.72
C GLU A 4 23.28 -15.07 -15.42
N ASN A 5 23.27 -13.76 -15.56
CA ASN A 5 22.88 -12.83 -14.49
C ASN A 5 21.36 -13.03 -14.31
N LYS A 6 20.99 -14.04 -13.49
CA LYS A 6 19.60 -14.28 -13.11
C LYS A 6 19.16 -13.03 -12.34
N GLU A 7 18.57 -12.07 -13.05
CA GLU A 7 17.98 -10.89 -12.42
C GLU A 7 17.10 -11.38 -11.27
N ARG A 8 17.53 -11.11 -10.04
CA ARG A 8 16.74 -11.48 -8.87
C ARG A 8 15.40 -10.78 -8.98
N GLU A 9 14.36 -11.57 -9.11
CA GLU A 9 12.99 -11.10 -9.25
C GLU A 9 12.64 -10.18 -8.07
N LYS A 10 12.39 -8.90 -8.37
CA LYS A 10 12.18 -7.86 -7.37
C LYS A 10 10.77 -8.03 -6.77
N ILE A 11 10.69 -8.18 -5.46
CA ILE A 11 9.44 -8.26 -4.71
C ILE A 11 9.31 -6.97 -3.90
N ILE A 12 8.15 -6.31 -3.97
CA ILE A 12 7.86 -5.14 -3.14
C ILE A 12 6.93 -5.50 -1.98
N GLY A 13 7.17 -4.92 -0.82
CA GLY A 13 6.22 -4.90 0.29
C GLY A 13 5.33 -3.68 0.17
N ILE A 14 4.02 -3.85 0.26
CA ILE A 14 3.04 -2.76 0.18
C ILE A 14 2.17 -2.76 1.44
N ASP A 15 2.14 -1.64 2.12
CA ASP A 15 1.10 -1.32 3.09
C ASP A 15 0.00 -0.52 2.38
N LEU A 16 -1.10 -1.18 2.06
CA LEU A 16 -2.26 -0.55 1.42
C LEU A 16 -3.16 0.03 2.52
N GLY A 17 -2.84 1.23 2.99
CA GLY A 17 -3.56 1.88 4.09
C GLY A 17 -4.88 2.55 3.68
N THR A 18 -5.72 2.86 4.66
CA THR A 18 -7.02 3.54 4.44
C THR A 18 -6.84 4.97 3.93
N THR A 19 -5.93 5.71 4.54
CA THR A 19 -5.67 7.13 4.23
C THR A 19 -4.41 7.30 3.41
N ASN A 20 -3.35 6.58 3.77
CA ASN A 20 -2.06 6.61 3.09
C ASN A 20 -1.55 5.18 2.93
N SER A 21 -0.87 4.94 1.82
CA SER A 21 -0.19 3.68 1.53
C SER A 21 1.32 3.91 1.50
N ALA A 22 2.08 2.85 1.70
CA ALA A 22 3.52 2.88 1.62
C ALA A 22 4.03 1.63 0.88
N ALA A 23 5.19 1.74 0.25
CA ALA A 23 5.87 0.60 -0.33
C ALA A 23 7.35 0.60 0.06
N ALA A 24 7.91 -0.59 0.17
CA ALA A 24 9.31 -0.79 0.47
C ALA A 24 9.86 -1.97 -0.33
N ILE A 25 11.15 -1.92 -0.57
CA ILE A 25 11.95 -2.99 -1.16
C ILE A 25 13.03 -3.43 -0.20
N LEU A 26 13.58 -4.60 -0.42
CA LEU A 26 14.78 -5.05 0.28
C LEU A 26 15.99 -4.82 -0.65
N GLU A 27 16.89 -3.92 -0.26
CA GLU A 27 18.13 -3.62 -0.97
C GLU A 27 19.33 -3.97 -0.08
N ALA A 28 20.17 -4.86 -0.56
CA ALA A 28 21.32 -5.37 0.21
C ALA A 28 20.98 -5.84 1.64
N GLY A 29 19.79 -6.41 1.85
CA GLY A 29 19.33 -6.90 3.16
C GLY A 29 18.66 -5.81 4.03
N HIS A 30 18.60 -4.57 3.59
CA HIS A 30 17.98 -3.47 4.32
C HIS A 30 16.68 -3.01 3.65
N PRO A 31 15.62 -2.70 4.43
CA PRO A 31 14.39 -2.17 3.89
C PRO A 31 14.58 -0.70 3.43
N VAL A 32 14.23 -0.42 2.19
CA VAL A 32 14.26 0.92 1.59
C VAL A 32 12.84 1.30 1.18
N ILE A 33 12.36 2.44 1.68
CA ILE A 33 11.03 2.94 1.32
C ILE A 33 11.07 3.54 -0.08
N VAL A 34 10.16 3.10 -0.93
CA VAL A 34 9.95 3.63 -2.28
C VAL A 34 9.32 5.03 -2.17
N PRO A 35 9.98 6.08 -2.68
CA PRO A 35 9.40 7.42 -2.70
C PRO A 35 8.32 7.54 -3.79
N SER A 36 7.36 8.46 -3.60
CA SER A 36 6.47 8.86 -4.68
C SER A 36 7.27 9.60 -5.76
N ALA A 37 7.02 9.29 -7.04
CA ALA A 37 7.61 10.01 -8.17
C ALA A 37 7.18 11.49 -8.25
N GLU A 38 6.14 11.88 -7.53
CA GLU A 38 5.64 13.26 -7.44
C GLU A 38 6.40 14.11 -6.42
N GLY A 39 7.45 13.54 -5.80
CA GLY A 39 8.24 14.20 -4.78
C GLY A 39 7.66 14.05 -3.36
N PRO A 40 8.19 14.81 -2.38
CA PRO A 40 7.73 14.73 -1.01
C PRO A 40 6.26 15.14 -0.90
N THR A 41 5.45 14.25 -0.35
CA THR A 41 4.05 14.54 -0.01
C THR A 41 3.99 15.18 1.38
N MET A 42 2.84 15.77 1.77
CA MET A 42 2.61 16.21 3.15
C MET A 42 2.74 15.05 4.16
N ALA A 43 2.57 13.82 3.70
CA ALA A 43 2.75 12.58 4.48
C ALA A 43 4.17 11.98 4.33
N GLY A 44 5.15 12.75 3.88
CA GLY A 44 6.53 12.30 3.69
C GLY A 44 6.69 11.38 2.47
N LYS A 45 7.16 10.15 2.67
CA LYS A 45 7.36 9.17 1.60
C LYS A 45 6.13 8.29 1.32
N MET A 46 4.96 8.60 1.93
CA MET A 46 3.75 7.82 1.74
C MET A 46 2.93 8.33 0.55
N PHE A 47 2.11 7.43 0.01
CA PHE A 47 1.17 7.70 -1.08
C PHE A 47 -0.22 7.93 -0.48
N PRO A 48 -0.89 9.09 -0.69
CA PRO A 48 -2.28 9.21 -0.33
C PRO A 48 -3.13 8.15 -1.03
N SER A 49 -3.96 7.42 -0.28
CA SER A 49 -4.87 6.39 -0.81
C SER A 49 -6.13 7.04 -1.40
N VAL A 50 -5.93 7.93 -2.37
CA VAL A 50 -6.98 8.75 -2.99
C VAL A 50 -6.94 8.56 -4.50
N VAL A 51 -8.11 8.37 -5.11
CA VAL A 51 -8.29 8.29 -6.56
C VAL A 51 -9.31 9.33 -6.98
N ALA A 52 -9.03 10.06 -8.04
CA ALA A 52 -9.95 11.04 -8.58
C ALA A 52 -10.03 10.95 -10.11
N PHE A 53 -11.21 11.26 -10.64
CA PHE A 53 -11.47 11.28 -12.07
C PHE A 53 -11.70 12.71 -12.53
N THR A 54 -11.00 13.12 -13.57
CA THR A 54 -11.12 14.45 -14.12
C THR A 54 -12.33 14.54 -15.07
N LYS A 55 -12.81 15.76 -15.35
CA LYS A 55 -13.99 15.98 -16.20
C LYS A 55 -13.80 15.51 -17.64
N ASP A 56 -12.57 15.46 -18.11
CA ASP A 56 -12.15 14.98 -19.43
C ASP A 56 -11.89 13.47 -19.49
N GLY A 57 -12.24 12.73 -18.40
CA GLY A 57 -12.10 11.28 -18.33
C GLY A 57 -10.71 10.81 -17.91
N GLY A 58 -9.80 11.69 -17.55
CA GLY A 58 -8.51 11.34 -16.99
C GLY A 58 -8.63 10.81 -15.56
N MET A 59 -7.57 10.17 -15.07
CA MET A 59 -7.51 9.64 -13.70
C MET A 59 -6.27 10.16 -12.99
N LEU A 60 -6.44 10.59 -11.76
CA LEU A 60 -5.40 11.02 -10.85
C LEU A 60 -5.37 10.09 -9.64
N VAL A 61 -4.18 9.78 -9.15
CA VAL A 61 -3.99 8.92 -7.96
C VAL A 61 -2.95 9.57 -7.05
N GLY A 62 -3.17 9.45 -5.74
CA GLY A 62 -2.23 9.96 -4.75
C GLY A 62 -2.40 11.45 -4.49
N GLU A 63 -1.29 12.17 -4.40
CA GLU A 63 -1.27 13.60 -4.05
C GLU A 63 -2.04 14.49 -5.04
N PRO A 64 -1.94 14.30 -6.38
CA PRO A 64 -2.75 15.06 -7.34
C PRO A 64 -4.25 14.87 -7.14
N ALA A 65 -4.69 13.63 -6.87
CA ALA A 65 -6.08 13.33 -6.56
C ALA A 65 -6.55 14.05 -5.29
N LYS A 66 -5.72 14.03 -4.25
CA LYS A 66 -6.00 14.69 -2.97
C LYS A 66 -6.12 16.21 -3.13
N ARG A 67 -5.24 16.83 -3.92
CA ARG A 67 -5.25 18.28 -4.13
C ARG A 67 -6.53 18.77 -4.82
N GLN A 68 -7.05 18.03 -5.78
CA GLN A 68 -8.28 18.42 -6.49
C GLN A 68 -9.57 18.08 -5.73
N ALA A 69 -9.50 17.35 -4.62
CA ALA A 69 -10.68 16.87 -3.91
C ALA A 69 -11.66 17.97 -3.52
N THR A 70 -11.15 19.15 -3.15
CA THR A 70 -11.99 20.30 -2.78
C THR A 70 -12.80 20.85 -3.97
N THR A 71 -12.26 20.79 -5.18
CA THR A 71 -12.89 21.31 -6.41
C THR A 71 -13.65 20.26 -7.20
N ASN A 72 -13.47 18.99 -6.88
CA ASN A 72 -14.09 17.85 -7.57
C ASN A 72 -14.41 16.70 -6.59
N PRO A 73 -15.16 16.98 -5.50
CA PRO A 73 -15.42 15.98 -4.45
C PRO A 73 -16.24 14.80 -4.96
N GLU A 74 -17.17 15.00 -5.87
CA GLU A 74 -18.07 13.97 -6.40
C GLU A 74 -17.34 12.88 -7.21
N ASN A 75 -16.21 13.23 -7.82
CA ASN A 75 -15.38 12.31 -8.59
C ASN A 75 -14.08 11.94 -7.88
N THR A 76 -13.99 12.15 -6.55
CA THR A 76 -12.81 11.82 -5.75
C THR A 76 -13.17 10.80 -4.68
N VAL A 77 -12.45 9.68 -4.68
CA VAL A 77 -12.70 8.54 -3.80
C VAL A 77 -11.64 8.48 -2.72
N PHE A 78 -12.11 8.49 -1.47
CA PHE A 78 -11.31 8.35 -0.26
C PHE A 78 -11.65 7.05 0.46
N GLU A 79 -10.74 6.56 1.30
CA GLU A 79 -10.96 5.49 2.29
C GLU A 79 -11.61 4.22 1.72
N ILE A 80 -11.39 3.92 0.46
CA ILE A 80 -12.01 2.77 -0.22
C ILE A 80 -11.70 1.44 0.46
N LYS A 81 -10.57 1.33 1.18
CA LYS A 81 -10.20 0.13 1.94
C LYS A 81 -11.29 -0.31 2.92
N ARG A 82 -12.06 0.63 3.47
CA ARG A 82 -13.18 0.33 4.39
C ARG A 82 -14.32 -0.45 3.74
N LYS A 83 -14.38 -0.44 2.40
CA LYS A 83 -15.41 -1.11 1.60
C LYS A 83 -14.93 -2.42 0.96
N MET A 84 -13.66 -2.82 1.20
CA MET A 84 -13.12 -4.06 0.66
C MET A 84 -13.92 -5.28 1.10
N GLY A 85 -14.14 -6.21 0.16
CA GLY A 85 -14.88 -7.45 0.41
C GLY A 85 -16.40 -7.27 0.55
N THR A 86 -16.94 -6.12 0.17
CA THR A 86 -18.40 -5.85 0.12
C THR A 86 -18.87 -5.62 -1.32
N ASP A 87 -20.18 -5.64 -1.54
CA ASP A 87 -20.83 -5.35 -2.83
C ASP A 87 -20.93 -3.84 -3.12
N TYR A 88 -20.23 -3.01 -2.34
CA TYR A 88 -20.21 -1.57 -2.53
C TYR A 88 -19.68 -1.21 -3.92
N LYS A 89 -20.31 -0.22 -4.53
CA LYS A 89 -19.86 0.39 -5.77
C LYS A 89 -19.88 1.89 -5.62
N VAL A 90 -18.87 2.54 -6.17
CA VAL A 90 -18.89 3.99 -6.33
C VAL A 90 -19.20 4.32 -7.78
N ASN A 91 -20.23 5.14 -7.99
CA ASN A 91 -20.57 5.62 -9.34
C ASN A 91 -19.79 6.89 -9.63
N ILE A 92 -18.98 6.87 -10.66
CA ILE A 92 -18.21 8.04 -11.14
C ILE A 92 -18.55 8.25 -12.61
N GLN A 93 -19.12 9.40 -12.90
CA GLN A 93 -19.49 9.80 -14.30
C GLN A 93 -20.31 8.70 -15.02
N GLY A 94 -21.25 8.06 -14.31
CA GLY A 94 -22.11 7.02 -14.86
C GLY A 94 -21.49 5.65 -14.96
N LYS A 95 -20.25 5.45 -14.48
CA LYS A 95 -19.58 4.15 -14.43
C LYS A 95 -19.40 3.69 -12.98
N ASP A 96 -19.77 2.46 -12.73
CA ASP A 96 -19.60 1.83 -11.41
C ASP A 96 -18.22 1.21 -11.26
N TYR A 97 -17.58 1.50 -10.14
CA TYR A 97 -16.29 0.92 -9.75
C TYR A 97 -16.41 0.16 -8.44
N THR A 98 -15.84 -1.02 -8.38
CA THR A 98 -15.74 -1.81 -7.15
C THR A 98 -14.59 -1.31 -6.27
N PRO A 99 -14.59 -1.62 -4.95
CA PRO A 99 -13.46 -1.31 -4.08
C PRO A 99 -12.12 -1.87 -4.57
N GLN A 100 -12.15 -3.08 -5.16
CA GLN A 100 -10.99 -3.73 -5.73
C GLN A 100 -10.40 -2.92 -6.90
N GLN A 101 -11.27 -2.42 -7.80
CA GLN A 101 -10.83 -1.61 -8.94
C GLN A 101 -10.22 -0.28 -8.50
N ILE A 102 -10.85 0.42 -7.56
CA ILE A 102 -10.30 1.66 -7.01
C ILE A 102 -8.96 1.41 -6.29
N SER A 103 -8.87 0.35 -5.49
CA SER A 103 -7.63 -0.03 -4.83
C SER A 103 -6.54 -0.43 -5.82
N ALA A 104 -6.91 -1.07 -6.92
CA ALA A 104 -5.98 -1.41 -7.99
C ALA A 104 -5.33 -0.19 -8.64
N PHE A 105 -6.03 0.93 -8.79
CA PHE A 105 -5.43 2.18 -9.29
C PHE A 105 -4.35 2.72 -8.35
N ILE A 106 -4.56 2.60 -7.03
CA ILE A 106 -3.55 2.97 -6.03
C ILE A 106 -2.33 2.05 -6.16
N LEU A 107 -2.55 0.75 -6.27
CA LEU A 107 -1.48 -0.24 -6.42
C LEU A 107 -0.72 -0.08 -7.74
N GLN A 108 -1.39 0.26 -8.84
CA GLN A 108 -0.77 0.57 -10.13
C GLN A 108 0.16 1.79 -10.03
N LYS A 109 -0.27 2.83 -9.32
CA LYS A 109 0.56 4.01 -9.07
C LYS A 109 1.81 3.64 -8.27
N ILE A 110 1.64 2.90 -7.17
CA ILE A 110 2.76 2.42 -6.33
C ILE A 110 3.72 1.55 -7.15
N LYS A 111 3.19 0.64 -7.97
CA LYS A 111 4.00 -0.20 -8.87
C LYS A 111 4.83 0.65 -9.82
N LYS A 112 4.20 1.61 -10.50
CA LYS A 112 4.87 2.51 -11.45
C LYS A 112 5.99 3.31 -10.78
N ASP A 113 5.74 3.84 -9.59
CA ASP A 113 6.74 4.59 -8.84
C ASP A 113 7.90 3.70 -8.38
N ALA A 114 7.59 2.47 -7.96
CA ALA A 114 8.61 1.48 -7.62
C ALA A 114 9.46 1.08 -8.84
N GLU A 115 8.84 0.89 -10.00
CA GLU A 115 9.54 0.59 -11.25
C GLU A 115 10.46 1.75 -11.69
N THR A 116 10.00 2.99 -11.52
CA THR A 116 10.81 4.19 -11.78
C THR A 116 11.99 4.28 -10.81
N PHE A 117 11.75 4.04 -9.52
CA PHE A 117 12.79 4.07 -8.49
C PHE A 117 13.85 2.98 -8.69
N LEU A 118 13.42 1.78 -9.07
CA LEU A 118 14.28 0.61 -9.25
C LEU A 118 14.96 0.54 -10.63
N GLY A 119 14.51 1.34 -11.60
CA GLY A 119 14.96 1.25 -12.99
C GLY A 119 14.62 -0.10 -13.64
N GLY A 120 13.53 -0.76 -13.25
CA GLY A 120 13.17 -2.07 -13.77
C GLY A 120 11.78 -2.52 -13.36
N GLN A 121 11.27 -3.59 -13.99
CA GLN A 121 9.93 -4.10 -13.76
C GLN A 121 9.73 -4.67 -12.36
N VAL A 122 8.55 -4.43 -11.80
CA VAL A 122 8.07 -5.02 -10.56
C VAL A 122 6.86 -5.90 -10.86
N LYS A 123 7.01 -7.20 -10.63
CA LYS A 123 5.95 -8.18 -10.93
C LYS A 123 5.30 -8.74 -9.67
N LYS A 124 6.02 -8.80 -8.56
CA LYS A 124 5.60 -9.48 -7.33
C LYS A 124 5.45 -8.52 -6.16
N ALA A 125 4.43 -8.77 -5.35
CA ALA A 125 4.19 -7.99 -4.15
C ALA A 125 3.78 -8.86 -2.95
N VAL A 126 4.13 -8.40 -1.76
CA VAL A 126 3.54 -8.81 -0.49
C VAL A 126 2.70 -7.62 -0.02
N ILE A 127 1.42 -7.84 0.29
CA ILE A 127 0.51 -6.75 0.69
C ILE A 127 0.05 -6.99 2.13
N THR A 128 0.05 -5.94 2.95
CA THR A 128 -0.45 -6.04 4.33
C THR A 128 -1.93 -5.71 4.42
N VAL A 129 -2.60 -6.37 5.37
CA VAL A 129 -4.01 -6.14 5.70
C VAL A 129 -4.20 -6.09 7.21
N PRO A 130 -5.24 -5.42 7.72
CA PRO A 130 -5.60 -5.46 9.14
C PRO A 130 -5.82 -6.89 9.61
N ALA A 131 -5.43 -7.19 10.86
CA ALA A 131 -5.56 -8.54 11.42
C ALA A 131 -7.02 -9.03 11.47
N HIS A 132 -7.98 -8.11 11.62
CA HIS A 132 -9.41 -8.40 11.69
C HIS A 132 -10.08 -8.59 10.32
N PHE A 133 -9.37 -8.44 9.20
CA PHE A 133 -9.93 -8.69 7.89
C PHE A 133 -10.35 -10.14 7.76
N ASN A 134 -11.59 -10.36 7.31
CA ASN A 134 -12.12 -11.67 6.96
C ASN A 134 -11.59 -12.15 5.59
N ASP A 135 -11.92 -13.38 5.22
CA ASP A 135 -11.42 -14.00 3.99
C ASP A 135 -11.86 -13.25 2.72
N ASN A 136 -13.10 -12.72 2.68
CA ASN A 136 -13.57 -11.92 1.55
C ASN A 136 -12.76 -10.64 1.37
N GLN A 137 -12.41 -9.96 2.46
CA GLN A 137 -11.61 -8.74 2.44
C GLN A 137 -10.16 -9.02 2.02
N ARG A 138 -9.60 -10.15 2.47
CA ARG A 138 -8.27 -10.61 2.07
C ARG A 138 -8.22 -10.97 0.59
N GLN A 139 -9.23 -11.72 0.11
CA GLN A 139 -9.35 -12.08 -1.30
C GLN A 139 -9.51 -10.82 -2.16
N ALA A 140 -10.39 -9.89 -1.77
CA ALA A 140 -10.59 -8.63 -2.49
C ALA A 140 -9.29 -7.79 -2.57
N THR A 141 -8.46 -7.84 -1.52
CA THR A 141 -7.14 -7.18 -1.54
C THR A 141 -6.18 -7.87 -2.51
N LYS A 142 -6.20 -9.19 -2.57
CA LYS A 142 -5.43 -9.97 -3.54
C LYS A 142 -5.88 -9.67 -4.96
N ASP A 143 -7.20 -9.69 -5.22
CA ASP A 143 -7.78 -9.37 -6.53
C ASP A 143 -7.38 -7.95 -6.99
N ALA A 144 -7.37 -6.97 -6.08
CA ALA A 144 -6.90 -5.62 -6.39
C ALA A 144 -5.43 -5.60 -6.84
N GLY A 145 -4.58 -6.41 -6.23
CA GLY A 145 -3.18 -6.60 -6.64
C GLY A 145 -3.07 -7.20 -8.04
N GLU A 146 -3.86 -8.24 -8.33
CA GLU A 146 -3.91 -8.90 -9.64
C GLU A 146 -4.42 -7.95 -10.73
N ILE A 147 -5.48 -7.18 -10.46
CA ILE A 147 -5.98 -6.12 -11.36
C ILE A 147 -4.90 -5.07 -11.63
N ALA A 148 -4.07 -4.76 -10.63
CA ALA A 148 -2.94 -3.85 -10.78
C ALA A 148 -1.77 -4.43 -11.58
N GLY A 149 -1.85 -5.70 -11.99
CA GLY A 149 -0.79 -6.42 -12.69
C GLY A 149 0.38 -6.81 -11.78
N LEU A 150 0.08 -7.13 -10.52
CA LEU A 150 1.00 -7.68 -9.54
C LEU A 150 0.63 -9.12 -9.21
N GLU A 151 1.60 -10.01 -9.20
CA GLU A 151 1.48 -11.31 -8.57
C GLU A 151 1.56 -11.11 -7.04
N VAL A 152 0.44 -11.27 -6.34
CA VAL A 152 0.40 -11.16 -4.88
C VAL A 152 0.89 -12.45 -4.26
N VAL A 153 2.16 -12.49 -3.93
CA VAL A 153 2.83 -13.68 -3.38
C VAL A 153 2.28 -14.04 -2.01
N ARG A 154 1.97 -13.02 -1.20
CA ARG A 154 1.42 -13.23 0.15
C ARG A 154 0.63 -12.01 0.63
N ILE A 155 -0.43 -12.31 1.39
CA ILE A 155 -1.13 -11.34 2.25
C ILE A 155 -0.66 -11.57 3.69
N ILE A 156 -0.22 -10.52 4.39
CA ILE A 156 0.28 -10.58 5.76
C ILE A 156 -0.52 -9.62 6.64
N ASN A 157 -0.75 -9.96 7.89
CA ASN A 157 -1.38 -9.03 8.83
C ASN A 157 -0.43 -7.85 9.16
N GLU A 158 -0.96 -6.63 9.20
CA GLU A 158 -0.20 -5.41 9.54
C GLU A 158 0.60 -5.56 10.84
N PRO A 159 0.00 -6.01 11.96
CA PRO A 159 0.76 -6.20 13.20
C PRO A 159 1.83 -7.29 13.08
N THR A 160 1.59 -8.36 12.31
CA THR A 160 2.58 -9.40 12.07
C THR A 160 3.76 -8.85 11.28
N ALA A 161 3.51 -8.02 10.26
CA ALA A 161 4.57 -7.39 9.47
C ALA A 161 5.42 -6.44 10.34
N ALA A 162 4.77 -5.67 11.23
CA ALA A 162 5.46 -4.78 12.16
C ALA A 162 6.33 -5.57 13.16
N ALA A 163 5.80 -6.66 13.72
CA ALA A 163 6.54 -7.53 14.63
C ALA A 163 7.77 -8.17 13.95
N LEU A 164 7.61 -8.63 12.70
CA LEU A 164 8.72 -9.19 11.91
C LEU A 164 9.80 -8.12 11.65
N ALA A 165 9.39 -6.91 11.26
CA ALA A 165 10.33 -5.82 11.01
C ALA A 165 11.12 -5.44 12.27
N TYR A 166 10.48 -5.47 13.44
CA TYR A 166 11.12 -5.21 14.73
C TYR A 166 12.05 -6.33 15.18
N GLY A 167 11.67 -7.60 14.89
CA GLY A 167 12.39 -8.80 15.36
C GLY A 167 13.58 -9.20 14.51
N LEU A 168 13.77 -8.64 13.32
CA LEU A 168 14.83 -9.04 12.38
C LEU A 168 16.26 -8.93 12.98
N ASP A 169 16.46 -8.01 13.92
CA ASP A 169 17.77 -7.78 14.55
C ASP A 169 17.95 -8.54 15.90
N LYS A 170 16.96 -9.33 16.34
CA LYS A 170 16.90 -9.86 17.72
C LYS A 170 16.65 -11.36 17.81
N VAL A 171 17.34 -12.14 16.99
CA VAL A 171 17.08 -13.59 16.78
C VAL A 171 17.49 -14.50 17.96
N GLU A 172 18.07 -14.00 19.03
CA GLU A 172 18.72 -14.86 20.05
C GLU A 172 17.80 -15.39 21.17
N LYS A 173 16.56 -14.90 21.29
CA LYS A 173 15.63 -15.36 22.35
C LYS A 173 14.19 -15.35 21.88
N GLU A 174 13.40 -16.34 22.36
CA GLU A 174 11.94 -16.33 22.22
C GLU A 174 11.37 -15.06 22.87
N GLN A 175 10.62 -14.28 22.10
CA GLN A 175 10.05 -12.99 22.54
C GLN A 175 8.55 -12.95 22.28
N LYS A 176 7.81 -12.40 23.24
CA LYS A 176 6.40 -12.02 23.04
C LYS A 176 6.35 -10.54 22.67
N ILE A 177 5.83 -10.23 21.50
CA ILE A 177 5.75 -8.87 20.98
C ILE A 177 4.28 -8.46 20.93
N LEU A 178 3.92 -7.36 21.59
CA LEU A 178 2.61 -6.75 21.53
C LEU A 178 2.66 -5.52 20.63
N VAL A 179 1.89 -5.54 19.53
CA VAL A 179 1.80 -4.41 18.60
C VAL A 179 0.49 -3.67 18.83
N PHE A 180 0.58 -2.42 19.25
CA PHE A 180 -0.56 -1.51 19.32
C PHE A 180 -0.63 -0.65 18.06
N SER A 181 -1.77 -0.69 17.35
CA SER A 181 -2.08 0.21 16.25
C SER A 181 -3.21 1.13 16.67
N PHE A 182 -2.93 2.43 16.80
CA PHE A 182 -3.95 3.44 17.05
C PHE A 182 -4.33 4.12 15.75
N PRO A 183 -5.61 4.24 15.42
CA PRO A 183 -6.06 5.11 14.34
C PRO A 183 -5.84 6.57 14.77
N ILE A 184 -4.72 7.15 14.38
CA ILE A 184 -4.43 8.56 14.68
C ILE A 184 -5.09 9.43 13.61
N TYR A 185 -6.16 10.10 13.99
CA TYR A 185 -6.80 11.16 13.20
C TYR A 185 -6.12 12.52 13.37
N ILE A 186 -4.87 12.60 13.77
CA ILE A 186 -4.17 13.86 14.01
C ILE A 186 -2.88 13.89 13.19
N LEU A 187 -2.73 14.98 12.45
CA LEU A 187 -1.51 15.43 11.78
C LEU A 187 -0.29 15.28 12.70
N CYS A 188 0.48 14.22 12.52
CA CYS A 188 1.82 14.14 13.05
C CYS A 188 2.68 13.26 12.15
N PRO A 189 3.91 13.65 11.83
CA PRO A 189 4.82 12.83 11.04
C PRO A 189 5.13 11.57 11.83
N ILE A 190 5.01 10.44 11.17
CA ILE A 190 4.92 9.11 11.70
C ILE A 190 6.13 8.72 12.50
N PHE A 191 5.90 8.55 13.78
CA PHE A 191 6.53 7.49 14.55
C PHE A 191 5.46 6.44 14.79
N ILE A 192 5.64 5.21 14.32
CA ILE A 192 4.95 4.06 14.86
C ILE A 192 5.65 3.79 16.19
N PRO A 193 5.08 4.11 17.33
CA PRO A 193 5.68 3.71 18.60
C PRO A 193 5.41 2.22 18.76
N CYS A 194 6.38 1.39 18.46
CA CYS A 194 6.44 0.06 19.03
C CYS A 194 6.72 0.22 20.51
N HIS A 195 5.68 0.25 21.33
CA HIS A 195 5.86 0.15 22.76
C HIS A 195 6.03 -1.32 23.14
N HIS A 196 7.18 -1.62 23.71
CA HIS A 196 7.47 -2.88 24.32
C HIS A 196 6.57 -3.08 25.54
N VAL A 197 5.97 -4.23 25.65
CA VAL A 197 5.69 -4.84 26.95
C VAL A 197 6.46 -6.14 26.94
N VAL A 198 7.51 -6.16 27.70
CA VAL A 198 8.24 -7.38 28.07
C VAL A 198 7.72 -7.75 29.44
N ASP A 199 7.21 -8.94 29.59
CA ASP A 199 7.13 -9.67 30.86
C ASP A 199 8.16 -10.79 30.88
#